data_85d506654de71b0d2cf2d15ccf33f636
#
_entry.id   85d506654de71b0d2cf2d15ccf33f636
#
_cell.length_a   1.000
_cell.length_b   1.000
_cell.length_c   1.000
_cell.angle_alpha   90.00
_cell.angle_beta   90.00
_cell.angle_gamma   90.00
#
_symmetry.space_group_name_H-M   'P 1'
#
loop_
_entity.id
_entity.type
_entity.pdbx_description
1 polymer ?
#
loop_
_entity_poly.entity_id
_entity_poly.type
_entity_poly.pdbx_seq_one_letter_code
_entity_poly.pdbx_strand_id
1 'polypeptide(L)'
;RLGRIRRYLVGERALDGSAIDARMAAGDVYADARGNAVFLLRDGTGHPVGAELRGTSAHRWRGMAAGSRKDRGAFAVGPDDAQGAILCESAIDALSCAMLWPDRLCLSTSGARANPGWLGDLLRRGMQVSCAFDADATGDDLAKVLIALHPAVVRLRPTRHDWNDVVRAR
;
A
#
# COMPACT_ATOMS: atom_id res chain seq x y z
N ARG A 1 13.39 -12.54 -13.72
CA ARG A 1 12.39 -11.46 -13.49
C ARG A 1 12.30 -11.06 -12.02
N LEU A 2 12.30 -12.02 -11.08
CA LEU A 2 12.29 -11.74 -9.65
C LEU A 2 13.46 -10.84 -9.21
N GLY A 3 14.69 -11.14 -9.63
CA GLY A 3 15.86 -10.30 -9.35
C GLY A 3 15.74 -8.86 -9.88
N ARG A 4 14.98 -8.64 -10.96
CA ARG A 4 14.71 -7.30 -11.50
C ARG A 4 13.77 -6.50 -10.60
N ILE A 5 12.64 -7.09 -10.19
CA ILE A 5 11.70 -6.38 -9.31
C ILE A 5 12.32 -6.15 -7.93
N ARG A 6 13.14 -7.09 -7.43
CA ARG A 6 13.88 -6.91 -6.19
C ARG A 6 14.85 -5.73 -6.27
N ARG A 7 15.65 -5.62 -7.33
CA ARG A 7 16.54 -4.47 -7.54
C ARG A 7 15.77 -3.15 -7.59
N TYR A 8 14.61 -3.14 -8.25
CA TYR A 8 13.76 -1.97 -8.31
C TYR A 8 13.24 -1.58 -6.93
N LEU A 9 12.66 -2.53 -6.17
CA LEU A 9 12.07 -2.24 -4.87
C LEU A 9 13.12 -1.88 -3.81
N VAL A 10 14.23 -2.60 -3.76
CA VAL A 10 15.29 -2.35 -2.77
C VAL A 10 16.23 -1.22 -3.22
N GLY A 11 16.69 -1.25 -4.46
CA GLY A 11 17.70 -0.29 -4.95
C GLY A 11 17.11 1.07 -5.32
N GLU A 12 16.00 1.08 -6.09
CA GLU A 12 15.44 2.36 -6.57
C GLU A 12 14.39 2.95 -5.61
N ARG A 13 13.66 2.09 -4.90
CA ARG A 13 12.62 2.51 -3.94
C ARG A 13 13.10 2.52 -2.49
N ALA A 14 14.33 2.08 -2.23
CA ALA A 14 14.96 2.04 -0.90
C ALA A 14 14.13 1.27 0.15
N LEU A 15 13.35 0.27 -0.29
CA LEU A 15 12.57 -0.55 0.61
C LEU A 15 13.45 -1.61 1.28
N ASP A 16 13.08 -2.04 2.48
CA ASP A 16 13.81 -3.04 3.23
C ASP A 16 13.88 -4.39 2.50
N GLY A 17 15.10 -4.87 2.25
CA GLY A 17 15.33 -6.08 1.46
C GLY A 17 14.77 -7.33 2.09
N SER A 18 14.82 -7.45 3.41
CA SER A 18 14.31 -8.62 4.14
C SER A 18 12.77 -8.67 4.12
N ALA A 19 12.12 -7.52 4.26
CA ALA A 19 10.67 -7.40 4.13
C ALA A 19 10.19 -7.74 2.71
N ILE A 20 10.91 -7.26 1.68
CA ILE A 20 10.59 -7.60 0.27
C ILE A 20 10.77 -9.10 0.02
N ASP A 21 11.88 -9.70 0.48
CA ASP A 21 12.13 -11.13 0.31
C ASP A 21 11.05 -11.98 1.00
N ALA A 22 10.60 -11.59 2.19
CA ALA A 22 9.50 -12.25 2.90
C ALA A 22 8.18 -12.15 2.12
N ARG A 23 7.83 -10.98 1.55
CA ARG A 23 6.61 -10.82 0.73
C ARG A 23 6.69 -11.60 -0.59
N MET A 24 7.88 -11.70 -1.17
CA MET A 24 8.11 -12.53 -2.37
C MET A 24 7.96 -14.03 -2.05
N ALA A 25 8.50 -14.49 -0.92
CA ALA A 25 8.35 -15.87 -0.46
C ALA A 25 6.89 -16.24 -0.14
N ALA A 26 6.12 -15.30 0.42
CA ALA A 26 4.68 -15.44 0.67
C ALA A 26 3.81 -15.38 -0.60
N GLY A 27 4.37 -15.01 -1.75
CA GLY A 27 3.63 -14.84 -3.00
C GLY A 27 2.78 -13.55 -3.06
N ASP A 28 2.99 -12.62 -2.14
CA ASP A 28 2.28 -11.34 -2.13
C ASP A 28 2.91 -10.31 -3.07
N VAL A 29 4.22 -10.49 -3.36
CA VAL A 29 4.97 -9.68 -4.32
C VAL A 29 5.67 -10.60 -5.31
N TYR A 30 5.44 -10.42 -6.61
CA TYR A 30 6.06 -11.23 -7.65
C TYR A 30 6.24 -10.46 -8.97
N ALA A 31 6.86 -11.10 -9.98
CA ALA A 31 7.05 -10.51 -11.30
C ALA A 31 6.04 -11.09 -12.30
N ASP A 32 5.36 -10.23 -13.06
CA ASP A 32 4.60 -10.68 -14.21
C ASP A 32 5.51 -11.11 -15.40
N ALA A 33 4.89 -11.56 -16.50
CA ALA A 33 5.61 -11.98 -17.69
C ALA A 33 6.45 -10.84 -18.34
N ARG A 34 6.09 -9.59 -18.10
CA ARG A 34 6.78 -8.38 -18.60
C ARG A 34 7.86 -7.86 -17.64
N GLY A 35 7.95 -8.43 -16.43
CA GLY A 35 8.88 -8.01 -15.38
C GLY A 35 8.38 -6.80 -14.58
N ASN A 36 7.09 -6.53 -14.57
CA ASN A 36 6.49 -5.57 -13.66
C ASN A 36 6.42 -6.17 -12.24
N ALA A 37 6.53 -5.32 -11.23
CA ALA A 37 6.23 -5.71 -9.86
C ALA A 37 4.71 -5.81 -9.69
N VAL A 38 4.25 -6.93 -9.17
CA VAL A 38 2.85 -7.25 -8.88
C VAL A 38 2.69 -7.34 -7.38
N PHE A 39 1.71 -6.61 -6.83
CA PHE A 39 1.36 -6.59 -5.41
C PHE A 39 -0.05 -7.17 -5.28
N LEU A 40 -0.17 -8.34 -4.66
CA LEU A 40 -1.41 -9.08 -4.60
C LEU A 40 -2.38 -8.46 -3.58
N LEU A 41 -3.61 -8.18 -4.01
CA LEU A 41 -4.68 -7.76 -3.12
C LEU A 41 -5.39 -8.99 -2.56
N ARG A 42 -5.57 -9.02 -1.24
CA ARG A 42 -6.33 -10.07 -0.56
C ARG A 42 -7.53 -9.47 0.17
N ASP A 43 -8.61 -10.24 0.24
CA ASP A 43 -9.76 -9.91 1.09
C ASP A 43 -9.52 -10.31 2.56
N GLY A 44 -10.50 -10.03 3.42
CA GLY A 44 -10.42 -10.33 4.85
C GLY A 44 -10.32 -11.83 5.20
N THR A 45 -10.51 -12.73 4.22
CA THR A 45 -10.34 -14.19 4.38
C THR A 45 -9.01 -14.68 3.80
N GLY A 46 -8.20 -13.78 3.25
CA GLY A 46 -6.90 -14.10 2.64
C GLY A 46 -6.99 -14.50 1.15
N HIS A 47 -8.18 -14.54 0.54
CA HIS A 47 -8.32 -14.90 -0.87
C HIS A 47 -7.83 -13.74 -1.77
N PRO A 48 -7.10 -14.06 -2.86
CA PRO A 48 -6.69 -13.06 -3.83
C PRO A 48 -7.91 -12.48 -4.58
N VAL A 49 -8.01 -11.16 -4.62
CA VAL A 49 -9.11 -10.43 -5.28
C VAL A 49 -8.62 -9.47 -6.35
N GLY A 50 -7.33 -9.39 -6.60
CA GLY A 50 -6.73 -8.55 -7.60
C GLY A 50 -5.26 -8.31 -7.38
N ALA A 51 -4.67 -7.41 -8.16
CA ALA A 51 -3.28 -7.00 -7.98
C ALA A 51 -3.03 -5.58 -8.48
N GLU A 52 -2.22 -4.85 -7.74
CA GLU A 52 -1.61 -3.59 -8.17
C GLU A 52 -0.34 -3.89 -8.96
N LEU A 53 -0.12 -3.17 -10.05
CA LEU A 53 1.01 -3.36 -10.94
C LEU A 53 1.89 -2.11 -10.99
N ARG A 54 3.21 -2.31 -10.96
CA ARG A 54 4.19 -1.24 -11.09
C ARG A 54 5.25 -1.59 -12.13
N GLY A 55 5.36 -0.76 -13.17
CA GLY A 55 6.43 -0.89 -14.17
C GLY A 55 7.81 -0.66 -13.53
N THR A 56 8.75 -1.54 -13.87
CA THR A 56 10.13 -1.52 -13.36
C THR A 56 11.16 -1.15 -14.43
N SER A 57 10.71 -0.72 -15.61
CA SER A 57 11.56 -0.19 -16.69
C SER A 57 11.67 1.32 -16.59
N ALA A 58 12.50 1.93 -17.46
CA ALA A 58 12.60 3.39 -17.59
C ALA A 58 11.22 4.05 -17.85
N HIS A 59 10.33 3.35 -18.56
CA HIS A 59 8.94 3.78 -18.73
C HIS A 59 8.13 3.34 -17.51
N ARG A 60 8.03 4.23 -16.54
CA ARG A 60 7.34 3.97 -15.26
C ARG A 60 5.84 4.15 -15.45
N TRP A 61 5.09 3.06 -15.33
CA TRP A 61 3.63 3.11 -15.30
C TRP A 61 3.10 2.40 -14.05
N ARG A 62 1.85 2.68 -13.71
CA ARG A 62 1.10 2.04 -12.63
C ARG A 62 -0.27 1.62 -13.16
N GLY A 63 -0.82 0.55 -12.64
CA GLY A 63 -2.13 0.07 -13.03
C GLY A 63 -2.61 -1.08 -12.16
N MET A 64 -3.74 -1.65 -12.55
CA MET A 64 -4.33 -2.82 -11.92
C MET A 64 -4.33 -3.99 -12.89
N ALA A 65 -4.19 -5.20 -12.38
CA ALA A 65 -4.46 -6.40 -13.17
C ALA A 65 -5.94 -6.42 -13.60
N ALA A 66 -6.21 -6.93 -14.80
CA ALA A 66 -7.58 -7.06 -15.28
C ALA A 66 -8.42 -7.91 -14.32
N GLY A 67 -9.66 -7.51 -14.05
CA GLY A 67 -10.56 -8.18 -13.12
C GLY A 67 -10.32 -7.91 -11.64
N SER A 68 -9.37 -7.02 -11.28
CA SER A 68 -9.11 -6.68 -9.88
C SER A 68 -10.31 -6.02 -9.19
N ARG A 69 -10.61 -6.51 -8.00
CA ARG A 69 -11.71 -6.04 -7.13
C ARG A 69 -11.14 -5.29 -5.91
N LYS A 70 -10.61 -4.08 -6.18
CA LYS A 70 -10.02 -3.23 -5.13
C LYS A 70 -11.01 -2.67 -4.10
N ASP A 71 -12.29 -2.87 -4.33
CA ASP A 71 -13.37 -2.63 -3.38
C ASP A 71 -13.50 -3.75 -2.33
N ARG A 72 -12.96 -4.96 -2.61
CA ARG A 72 -13.08 -6.15 -1.77
C ARG A 72 -11.84 -6.48 -0.97
N GLY A 73 -10.68 -5.94 -1.32
CA GLY A 73 -9.43 -6.23 -0.62
C GLY A 73 -8.33 -5.25 -0.95
N ALA A 74 -7.20 -5.41 -0.27
CA ALA A 74 -6.04 -4.54 -0.37
C ALA A 74 -4.74 -5.35 -0.40
N PHE A 75 -3.67 -4.75 -0.92
CA PHE A 75 -2.32 -5.16 -0.56
C PHE A 75 -2.06 -4.66 0.86
N ALA A 76 -1.65 -5.55 1.75
CA ALA A 76 -1.42 -5.24 3.14
C ALA A 76 -0.05 -5.73 3.61
N VAL A 77 0.58 -4.97 4.49
CA VAL A 77 1.87 -5.31 5.12
C VAL A 77 1.89 -4.81 6.56
N GLY A 78 2.35 -5.65 7.48
CA GLY A 78 2.42 -5.37 8.91
C GLY A 78 2.06 -6.60 9.73
N PRO A 79 2.05 -6.48 11.07
CA PRO A 79 1.71 -7.59 11.94
C PRO A 79 0.19 -7.89 11.93
N ASP A 80 -0.16 -9.18 12.08
CA ASP A 80 -1.56 -9.64 12.08
C ASP A 80 -2.35 -9.16 13.31
N ASP A 81 -1.66 -8.89 14.43
CA ASP A 81 -2.21 -8.41 15.69
C ASP A 81 -2.14 -6.87 15.84
N ALA A 82 -1.85 -6.16 14.76
CA ALA A 82 -1.77 -4.70 14.78
C ALA A 82 -3.07 -4.07 15.32
N GLN A 83 -2.91 -3.11 16.25
CA GLN A 83 -4.05 -2.37 16.81
C GLN A 83 -4.39 -1.11 16.00
N GLY A 84 -3.56 -0.77 15.02
CA GLY A 84 -3.77 0.38 14.16
C GLY A 84 -3.46 0.09 12.71
N ALA A 85 -4.15 0.80 11.81
CA ALA A 85 -3.99 0.67 10.37
C ALA A 85 -3.62 2.01 9.73
N ILE A 86 -2.80 1.96 8.68
CA ILE A 86 -2.40 3.12 7.87
C ILE A 86 -2.83 2.87 6.42
N LEU A 87 -3.67 3.75 5.88
CA LEU A 87 -4.14 3.69 4.50
C LEU A 87 -3.25 4.54 3.60
N CYS A 88 -2.65 3.94 2.59
CA CYS A 88 -1.76 4.58 1.61
C CYS A 88 -2.34 4.49 0.21
N GLU A 89 -1.93 5.35 -0.72
CA GLU A 89 -2.44 5.32 -2.10
C GLU A 89 -1.86 4.17 -2.93
N SER A 90 -0.66 3.68 -2.59
CA SER A 90 0.00 2.60 -3.33
C SER A 90 0.63 1.54 -2.44
N ALA A 91 0.88 0.36 -3.01
CA ALA A 91 1.59 -0.73 -2.33
C ALA A 91 3.02 -0.33 -1.94
N ILE A 92 3.69 0.52 -2.74
CA ILE A 92 5.04 1.04 -2.42
C ILE A 92 4.98 1.96 -1.19
N ASP A 93 3.95 2.81 -1.09
CA ASP A 93 3.78 3.67 0.09
C ASP A 93 3.38 2.85 1.32
N ALA A 94 2.56 1.81 1.16
CA ALA A 94 2.25 0.88 2.27
C ALA A 94 3.51 0.19 2.80
N LEU A 95 4.40 -0.29 1.93
CA LEU A 95 5.70 -0.85 2.30
C LEU A 95 6.60 0.20 2.96
N SER A 96 6.59 1.43 2.48
CA SER A 96 7.35 2.54 3.06
C SER A 96 6.83 2.91 4.46
N CYS A 97 5.51 2.98 4.63
CA CYS A 97 4.88 3.22 5.93
C CYS A 97 5.18 2.08 6.93
N ALA A 98 5.20 0.82 6.48
CA ALA A 98 5.55 -0.30 7.35
C ALA A 98 7.00 -0.24 7.89
N MET A 99 7.92 0.37 7.13
CA MET A 99 9.28 0.65 7.63
C MET A 99 9.29 1.76 8.68
N LEU A 100 8.37 2.73 8.58
CA LEU A 100 8.28 3.88 9.50
C LEU A 100 7.49 3.54 10.77
N TRP A 101 6.50 2.67 10.67
CA TRP A 101 5.60 2.24 11.74
C TRP A 101 5.44 0.70 11.69
N PRO A 102 6.46 -0.04 12.19
CA PRO A 102 6.48 -1.51 12.07
C PRO A 102 5.40 -2.23 12.90
N ASP A 103 4.77 -1.54 13.84
CA ASP A 103 3.66 -2.00 14.67
C ASP A 103 2.27 -1.80 14.03
N ARG A 104 2.20 -1.21 12.84
CA ARG A 104 0.95 -0.88 12.14
C ARG A 104 0.71 -1.79 10.95
N LEU A 105 -0.57 -2.06 10.68
CA LEU A 105 -1.01 -2.68 9.43
C LEU A 105 -1.12 -1.60 8.36
N CYS A 106 -0.25 -1.63 7.35
CA CYS A 106 -0.24 -0.67 6.26
C CYS A 106 -0.92 -1.25 5.03
N LEU A 107 -1.91 -0.54 4.47
CA LEU A 107 -2.75 -1.04 3.37
C LEU A 107 -2.75 -0.05 2.21
N SER A 108 -2.68 -0.59 0.98
CA SER A 108 -2.85 0.20 -0.23
C SER A 108 -4.32 0.30 -0.64
N THR A 109 -4.80 1.51 -0.90
CA THR A 109 -6.11 1.74 -1.53
C THR A 109 -6.08 1.53 -3.05
N SER A 110 -4.91 1.22 -3.61
CA SER A 110 -4.68 1.03 -5.04
C SER A 110 -5.14 2.21 -5.90
N GLY A 111 -4.66 3.39 -5.55
CA GLY A 111 -4.97 4.69 -6.15
C GLY A 111 -5.88 5.56 -5.28
N ALA A 112 -6.27 6.70 -5.83
CA ALA A 112 -7.08 7.71 -5.16
C ALA A 112 -8.47 7.19 -4.77
N ARG A 113 -8.65 6.76 -3.53
CA ARG A 113 -9.90 6.20 -3.01
C ARG A 113 -10.09 6.58 -1.54
N ALA A 114 -11.05 7.45 -1.27
CA ALA A 114 -11.31 7.96 0.07
C ALA A 114 -11.94 6.91 1.00
N ASN A 115 -12.86 6.08 0.49
CA ASN A 115 -13.62 5.14 1.33
C ASN A 115 -13.67 3.75 0.66
N PRO A 116 -12.61 2.93 0.76
CA PRO A 116 -12.62 1.58 0.24
C PRO A 116 -13.61 0.69 0.99
N GLY A 117 -14.29 -0.25 0.29
CA GLY A 117 -15.35 -1.08 0.88
C GLY A 117 -14.92 -1.93 2.08
N TRP A 118 -13.64 -2.34 2.12
CA TRP A 118 -13.08 -3.14 3.21
C TRP A 118 -12.70 -2.32 4.46
N LEU A 119 -12.72 -0.98 4.41
CA LEU A 119 -12.38 -0.13 5.56
C LEU A 119 -13.32 -0.34 6.74
N GLY A 120 -14.61 -0.56 6.47
CA GLY A 120 -15.60 -0.82 7.50
C GLY A 120 -15.25 -2.02 8.41
N ASP A 121 -14.57 -3.03 7.88
CA ASP A 121 -14.13 -4.20 8.66
C ASP A 121 -13.03 -3.81 9.66
N LEU A 122 -12.08 -2.96 9.27
CA LEU A 122 -11.03 -2.47 10.15
C LEU A 122 -11.62 -1.64 11.31
N LEU A 123 -12.56 -0.76 10.98
CA LEU A 123 -13.24 0.08 11.99
C LEU A 123 -14.07 -0.74 12.96
N ARG A 124 -14.81 -1.78 12.48
CA ARG A 124 -15.58 -2.68 13.35
C ARG A 124 -14.70 -3.53 14.27
N ARG A 125 -13.46 -3.81 13.85
CA ARG A 125 -12.45 -4.47 14.71
C ARG A 125 -11.84 -3.52 15.76
N GLY A 126 -12.26 -2.26 15.80
CA GLY A 126 -11.75 -1.27 16.74
C GLY A 126 -10.35 -0.75 16.42
N MET A 127 -9.84 -0.95 15.19
CA MET A 127 -8.52 -0.48 14.81
C MET A 127 -8.46 1.05 14.75
N GLN A 128 -7.38 1.62 15.26
CA GLN A 128 -7.06 3.03 15.07
C GLN A 128 -6.58 3.25 13.62
N VAL A 129 -7.38 3.95 12.82
CA VAL A 129 -7.09 4.15 11.39
C VAL A 129 -6.48 5.53 11.15
N SER A 130 -5.40 5.56 10.38
CA SER A 130 -4.80 6.78 9.86
C SER A 130 -4.83 6.76 8.32
N CYS A 131 -5.08 7.92 7.69
CA CYS A 131 -4.94 8.07 6.24
C CYS A 131 -3.62 8.79 5.91
N ALA A 132 -2.78 8.09 5.18
CA ALA A 132 -1.44 8.49 4.79
C ALA A 132 -1.34 8.68 3.26
N PHE A 133 -2.30 9.43 2.70
CA PHE A 133 -2.34 9.77 1.27
C PHE A 133 -1.25 10.78 0.90
N ASP A 134 -0.97 10.94 -0.38
CA ASP A 134 0.07 11.80 -0.91
C ASP A 134 -0.07 13.27 -0.43
N ALA A 135 1.03 14.01 -0.42
CA ALA A 135 1.05 15.42 0.01
C ALA A 135 0.71 16.37 -1.14
N ASP A 136 -0.33 16.05 -1.88
CA ASP A 136 -0.87 16.87 -2.95
C ASP A 136 -2.36 17.20 -2.73
N ALA A 137 -2.94 18.00 -3.63
CA ALA A 137 -4.35 18.42 -3.52
C ALA A 137 -5.31 17.22 -3.52
N THR A 138 -5.04 16.19 -4.34
CA THR A 138 -5.86 14.98 -4.40
C THR A 138 -5.83 14.21 -3.08
N GLY A 139 -4.64 13.96 -2.54
CA GLY A 139 -4.47 13.26 -1.26
C GLY A 139 -5.08 14.03 -0.08
N ASP A 140 -4.97 15.36 -0.08
CA ASP A 140 -5.58 16.19 0.96
C ASP A 140 -7.12 16.19 0.86
N ASP A 141 -7.69 16.21 -0.35
CA ASP A 141 -9.15 16.16 -0.53
C ASP A 141 -9.71 14.76 -0.19
N LEU A 142 -9.01 13.68 -0.56
CA LEU A 142 -9.38 12.33 -0.15
C LEU A 142 -9.37 12.16 1.37
N ALA A 143 -8.37 12.73 2.04
CA ALA A 143 -8.29 12.70 3.50
C ALA A 143 -9.46 13.46 4.15
N LYS A 144 -9.84 14.63 3.63
CA LYS A 144 -11.01 15.38 4.10
C LYS A 144 -12.31 14.57 3.97
N VAL A 145 -12.52 13.93 2.80
CA VAL A 145 -13.70 13.08 2.57
C VAL A 145 -13.71 11.91 3.56
N LEU A 146 -12.57 11.22 3.73
CA LEU A 146 -12.48 10.07 4.63
C LEU A 146 -12.74 10.47 6.09
N ILE A 147 -12.16 11.58 6.57
CA ILE A 147 -12.37 12.08 7.94
C ILE A 147 -13.81 12.56 8.14
N ALA A 148 -14.44 13.15 7.13
CA ALA A 148 -15.86 13.54 7.21
C ALA A 148 -16.78 12.32 7.38
N LEU A 149 -16.46 11.18 6.73
CA LEU A 149 -17.19 9.94 6.86
C LEU A 149 -16.87 9.19 8.18
N HIS A 150 -15.64 9.30 8.65
CA HIS A 150 -15.10 8.57 9.80
C HIS A 150 -14.26 9.51 10.68
N PRO A 151 -14.89 10.31 11.57
CA PRO A 151 -14.21 11.37 12.33
C PRO A 151 -13.07 10.91 13.25
N ALA A 152 -12.98 9.60 13.55
CA ALA A 152 -11.89 9.02 14.33
C ALA A 152 -10.62 8.76 13.51
N VAL A 153 -10.68 8.89 12.19
CA VAL A 153 -9.52 8.72 11.31
C VAL A 153 -8.61 9.94 11.40
N VAL A 154 -7.29 9.71 11.53
CA VAL A 154 -6.28 10.75 11.64
C VAL A 154 -5.51 10.88 10.32
N ARG A 155 -5.28 12.12 9.86
CA ARG A 155 -4.42 12.40 8.71
C ARG A 155 -2.94 12.32 9.09
N LEU A 156 -2.19 11.45 8.41
CA LEU A 156 -0.74 11.47 8.36
C LEU A 156 -0.33 12.04 7.00
N ARG A 157 0.28 13.21 6.99
CA ARG A 157 0.72 13.88 5.75
C ARG A 157 2.22 13.71 5.59
N PRO A 158 2.72 13.14 4.47
CA PRO A 158 4.16 13.01 4.26
C PRO A 158 4.83 14.39 4.15
N THR A 159 6.09 14.47 4.57
CA THR A 159 6.91 15.70 4.48
C THR A 159 7.47 15.93 3.06
N ARG A 160 7.27 14.97 2.16
CA ARG A 160 7.59 15.01 0.72
C ARG A 160 6.33 14.67 -0.06
N HIS A 161 6.44 14.45 -1.39
CA HIS A 161 5.28 14.15 -2.22
C HIS A 161 4.54 12.90 -1.73
N ASP A 162 5.25 11.79 -1.51
CA ASP A 162 4.72 10.52 -1.03
C ASP A 162 5.59 9.91 0.07
N TRP A 163 5.17 8.79 0.65
CA TRP A 163 5.91 8.12 1.73
C TRP A 163 7.16 7.42 1.24
N ASN A 164 7.19 6.97 -0.01
CA ASN A 164 8.40 6.41 -0.57
C ASN A 164 9.49 7.48 -0.76
N ASP A 165 9.11 8.69 -1.14
CA ASP A 165 10.06 9.82 -1.19
C ASP A 165 10.59 10.20 0.20
N VAL A 166 9.78 10.04 1.27
CA VAL A 166 10.25 10.21 2.66
C VAL A 166 11.31 9.17 3.02
N VAL A 167 11.06 7.89 2.70
CA VAL A 167 12.01 6.80 2.98
C VAL A 167 13.31 6.96 2.18
N ARG A 168 13.22 7.29 0.90
CA ARG A 168 14.38 7.48 0.02
C ARG A 168 15.28 8.66 0.41
N ALA A 169 14.78 9.57 1.21
CA ALA A 169 15.52 10.76 1.65
C ALA A 169 16.22 10.57 3.00
N ARG A 170 16.08 9.40 3.64
CA ARG A 170 16.80 9.01 4.87
C ARG A 170 18.17 8.45 4.55
#